data_090c51fe0766bc1a1f8bb5c28f88f80d
#
_entry.id   090c51fe0766bc1a1f8bb5c28f88f80d
#
_cell.length_a   1.000
_cell.length_b   1.000
_cell.length_c   1.000
_cell.angle_alpha   90.00
_cell.angle_beta   90.00
_cell.angle_gamma   90.00
#
_symmetry.space_group_name_H-M   'P 1'
#
loop_
_entity.id
_entity.type
_entity.pdbx_description
1 polymer ?
#
loop_
_entity_poly.entity_id
_entity_poly.type
_entity_poly.pdbx_seq_one_letter_code
_entity_poly.pdbx_strand_id
1 'polypeptide(L)'
;MPDAHRRLDDAHAEWHDALNAYFDPHRFRRSFNSFLASFQSTIDTIARRKRSTPGGEETLKQWETTVKGDRLYKWAVKARNLVVHEADLSLHSLAWVEHAALDHSRYGGKLEAAPESSADDLLSAYLLNKPESIRSGVVKVSRKWVDNSLPDKELLEVASHLYRRLAVLVAAFHSDDELLCSDLGLPERDCNQNRNSSRPKCMVWTGQAPISRTVDLSTRHAPPRLTIRLGHERPRNSP
;
A
#
# COMPACT_ATOMS: atom_id res chain seq x y z
N MET A 1 -15.89 -21.78 -2.30
CA MET A 1 -15.55 -21.43 -0.90
C MET A 1 -15.81 -19.94 -0.59
N PRO A 2 -17.05 -19.51 -0.37
CA PRO A 2 -17.38 -18.08 -0.28
C PRO A 2 -16.61 -17.33 0.83
N ASP A 3 -16.29 -18.00 1.95
CA ASP A 3 -15.61 -17.32 3.07
C ASP A 3 -14.14 -16.98 2.80
N ALA A 4 -13.40 -17.82 2.05
CA ALA A 4 -12.00 -17.52 1.71
C ALA A 4 -11.91 -16.38 0.70
N HIS A 5 -12.82 -16.35 -0.29
CA HIS A 5 -12.93 -15.22 -1.22
C HIS A 5 -13.27 -13.93 -0.51
N ARG A 6 -14.29 -13.95 0.38
CA ARG A 6 -14.64 -12.76 1.15
C ARG A 6 -13.47 -12.24 1.98
N ARG A 7 -12.68 -13.13 2.60
CA ARG A 7 -11.48 -12.72 3.35
C ARG A 7 -10.38 -12.16 2.46
N LEU A 8 -10.23 -12.70 1.25
CA LEU A 8 -9.33 -12.15 0.25
C LEU A 8 -9.79 -10.75 -0.21
N ASP A 9 -11.11 -10.56 -0.41
CA ASP A 9 -11.69 -9.25 -0.72
C ASP A 9 -11.52 -8.26 0.42
N ASP A 10 -11.69 -8.70 1.69
CA ASP A 10 -11.40 -7.87 2.86
C ASP A 10 -9.94 -7.41 2.86
N ALA A 11 -8.99 -8.32 2.62
CA ALA A 11 -7.56 -7.97 2.54
C ALA A 11 -7.27 -6.97 1.38
N HIS A 12 -7.94 -7.13 0.24
CA HIS A 12 -7.83 -6.21 -0.88
C HIS A 12 -8.36 -4.81 -0.53
N ALA A 13 -9.54 -4.75 0.10
CA ALA A 13 -10.15 -3.50 0.52
C ALA A 13 -9.26 -2.73 1.52
N GLU A 14 -8.72 -3.43 2.52
CA GLU A 14 -7.85 -2.84 3.54
C GLU A 14 -6.51 -2.35 2.95
N TRP A 15 -5.96 -3.05 1.97
CA TRP A 15 -4.80 -2.56 1.23
C TRP A 15 -5.10 -1.26 0.47
N HIS A 16 -6.26 -1.19 -0.20
CA HIS A 16 -6.69 0.03 -0.88
C HIS A 16 -6.98 1.17 0.10
N ASP A 17 -7.55 0.88 1.26
CA ASP A 17 -7.77 1.88 2.31
C ASP A 17 -6.45 2.41 2.87
N ALA A 18 -5.41 1.56 3.01
CA ALA A 18 -4.06 2.00 3.35
C ALA A 18 -3.48 2.91 2.25
N LEU A 19 -3.63 2.56 0.97
CA LEU A 19 -3.21 3.40 -0.15
C LEU A 19 -3.93 4.76 -0.14
N ASN A 20 -5.25 4.79 0.06
CA ASN A 20 -6.03 6.02 0.13
C ASN A 20 -5.65 6.90 1.33
N ALA A 21 -5.22 6.27 2.42
CA ALA A 21 -4.80 6.92 3.65
C ALA A 21 -3.28 7.20 3.70
N TYR A 22 -2.57 7.11 2.60
CA TYR A 22 -1.10 7.10 2.58
C TYR A 22 -0.45 8.33 3.22
N PHE A 23 -1.11 9.48 3.16
CA PHE A 23 -0.66 10.73 3.78
C PHE A 23 -1.33 11.04 5.12
N ASP A 24 -2.16 10.13 5.62
CA ASP A 24 -2.76 10.17 6.96
C ASP A 24 -2.14 9.03 7.80
N PRO A 25 -1.18 9.33 8.70
CA PRO A 25 -0.42 8.30 9.43
C PRO A 25 -1.28 7.35 10.23
N HIS A 26 -2.30 7.88 10.92
CA HIS A 26 -3.15 7.07 11.80
C HIS A 26 -4.07 6.14 11.00
N ARG A 27 -4.67 6.66 9.93
CA ARG A 27 -5.52 5.85 9.05
C ARG A 27 -4.69 4.82 8.28
N PHE A 28 -3.52 5.22 7.75
CA PHE A 28 -2.61 4.30 7.07
C PHE A 28 -2.25 3.11 7.97
N ARG A 29 -1.76 3.39 9.21
CA ARG A 29 -1.39 2.36 10.18
C ARG A 29 -2.56 1.42 10.46
N ARG A 30 -3.74 1.98 10.75
CA ARG A 30 -4.93 1.19 11.04
C ARG A 30 -5.32 0.27 9.89
N SER A 31 -5.40 0.81 8.66
CA SER A 31 -5.77 0.01 7.48
C SER A 31 -4.70 -1.04 7.16
N PHE A 32 -3.42 -0.73 7.32
CA PHE A 32 -2.35 -1.68 7.13
C PHE A 32 -2.36 -2.81 8.17
N ASN A 33 -2.65 -2.51 9.44
CA ASN A 33 -2.84 -3.52 10.48
C ASN A 33 -4.04 -4.43 10.18
N SER A 34 -5.15 -3.85 9.71
CA SER A 34 -6.33 -4.61 9.26
C SER A 34 -6.01 -5.51 8.07
N PHE A 35 -5.23 -5.04 7.11
CA PHE A 35 -4.71 -5.85 6.01
C PHE A 35 -3.95 -7.09 6.51
N LEU A 36 -3.02 -6.94 7.44
CA LEU A 36 -2.26 -8.05 8.01
C LEU A 36 -3.17 -9.07 8.73
N ALA A 37 -4.19 -8.59 9.42
CA ALA A 37 -5.17 -9.45 10.08
C ALA A 37 -6.03 -10.23 9.06
N SER A 38 -6.52 -9.57 8.01
CA SER A 38 -7.31 -10.19 6.93
C SER A 38 -6.48 -11.17 6.11
N PHE A 39 -5.20 -10.86 5.84
CA PHE A 39 -4.23 -11.75 5.22
C PHE A 39 -4.11 -13.07 5.99
N GLN A 40 -3.83 -13.03 7.30
CA GLN A 40 -3.71 -14.23 8.12
C GLN A 40 -5.06 -14.98 8.25
N SER A 41 -6.16 -14.24 8.43
CA SER A 41 -7.50 -14.82 8.54
C SER A 41 -7.91 -15.63 7.30
N THR A 42 -7.45 -15.23 6.12
CA THR A 42 -7.67 -15.99 4.87
C THR A 42 -6.94 -17.32 4.92
N ILE A 43 -5.66 -17.33 5.30
CA ILE A 43 -4.86 -18.56 5.45
C ILE A 43 -5.49 -19.49 6.48
N ASP A 44 -5.88 -18.98 7.64
CA ASP A 44 -6.50 -19.74 8.72
C ASP A 44 -7.85 -20.36 8.28
N THR A 45 -8.61 -19.64 7.45
CA THR A 45 -9.88 -20.11 6.89
C THR A 45 -9.65 -21.29 5.94
N ILE A 46 -8.65 -21.21 5.08
CA ILE A 46 -8.26 -22.29 4.19
C ILE A 46 -7.74 -23.50 5.00
N ALA A 47 -6.86 -23.25 5.97
CA ALA A 47 -6.28 -24.30 6.80
C ALA A 47 -7.33 -25.10 7.58
N ARG A 48 -8.41 -24.46 8.06
CA ARG A 48 -9.54 -25.14 8.71
C ARG A 48 -10.33 -26.02 7.75
N ARG A 49 -10.38 -25.69 6.48
CA ARG A 49 -11.17 -26.41 5.46
C ARG A 49 -10.37 -27.39 4.63
N LYS A 50 -9.06 -27.49 4.82
CA LYS A 50 -8.19 -28.35 4.01
C LYS A 50 -8.61 -29.81 3.94
N ARG A 51 -9.19 -30.35 5.05
CA ARG A 51 -9.67 -31.76 5.10
C ARG A 51 -10.98 -31.98 4.40
N SER A 52 -11.83 -30.98 4.27
CA SER A 52 -13.13 -31.05 3.60
C SER A 52 -13.07 -30.68 2.12
N THR A 53 -11.89 -30.30 1.61
CA THR A 53 -11.66 -29.93 0.21
C THR A 53 -10.83 -31.03 -0.44
N PRO A 54 -11.24 -31.61 -1.56
CA PRO A 54 -10.44 -32.59 -2.30
C PRO A 54 -9.06 -32.03 -2.63
N GLY A 55 -7.97 -32.74 -2.32
CA GLY A 55 -6.62 -32.29 -2.53
C GLY A 55 -6.16 -31.10 -1.65
N GLY A 56 -7.01 -30.59 -0.75
CA GLY A 56 -6.75 -29.37 0.01
C GLY A 56 -5.54 -29.45 0.95
N GLU A 57 -5.28 -30.62 1.57
CA GLU A 57 -4.07 -30.79 2.41
C GLU A 57 -2.78 -30.68 1.60
N GLU A 58 -2.75 -31.29 0.42
CA GLU A 58 -1.57 -31.25 -0.46
C GLU A 58 -1.36 -29.85 -1.03
N THR A 59 -2.43 -29.20 -1.48
CA THR A 59 -2.40 -27.82 -1.96
C THR A 59 -1.83 -26.87 -0.91
N LEU A 60 -2.32 -26.95 0.34
CA LEU A 60 -1.82 -26.09 1.42
C LEU A 60 -0.35 -26.37 1.71
N LYS A 61 0.04 -27.64 1.81
CA LYS A 61 1.43 -28.06 2.06
C LYS A 61 2.37 -27.57 0.97
N GLN A 62 1.97 -27.67 -0.29
CA GLN A 62 2.75 -27.16 -1.43
C GLN A 62 2.92 -25.65 -1.36
N TRP A 63 1.84 -24.93 -1.05
CA TRP A 63 1.91 -23.47 -0.88
C TRP A 63 2.80 -23.07 0.30
N GLU A 64 2.63 -23.71 1.47
CA GLU A 64 3.49 -23.49 2.64
C GLU A 64 4.99 -23.71 2.30
N THR A 65 5.30 -24.73 1.50
CA THR A 65 6.66 -24.99 1.03
C THR A 65 7.16 -23.83 0.17
N THR A 66 6.31 -23.30 -0.70
CA THR A 66 6.65 -22.16 -1.57
C THR A 66 6.94 -20.88 -0.77
N VAL A 67 6.17 -20.60 0.28
CA VAL A 67 6.32 -19.38 1.08
C VAL A 67 7.32 -19.51 2.24
N LYS A 68 7.78 -20.73 2.55
CA LYS A 68 8.73 -21.00 3.65
C LYS A 68 10.04 -20.20 3.56
N GLY A 69 10.52 -19.95 2.32
CA GLY A 69 11.71 -19.14 2.04
C GLY A 69 11.45 -17.65 1.93
N ASP A 70 10.19 -17.24 1.83
CA ASP A 70 9.80 -15.86 1.55
C ASP A 70 10.00 -14.96 2.77
N ARG A 71 10.92 -14.00 2.68
CA ARG A 71 11.24 -13.05 3.75
C ARG A 71 10.03 -12.17 4.10
N LEU A 72 9.28 -11.74 3.10
CA LEU A 72 8.13 -10.85 3.30
C LEU A 72 6.98 -11.58 3.99
N TYR A 73 6.72 -12.84 3.62
CA TYR A 73 5.76 -13.68 4.30
C TYR A 73 6.13 -13.90 5.78
N LYS A 74 7.38 -14.25 6.06
CA LYS A 74 7.86 -14.43 7.44
C LYS A 74 7.73 -13.16 8.27
N TRP A 75 8.03 -12.01 7.65
CA TRP A 75 7.82 -10.72 8.29
C TRP A 75 6.35 -10.47 8.59
N ALA A 76 5.46 -10.70 7.62
CA ALA A 76 4.02 -10.46 7.78
C ALA A 76 3.40 -11.27 8.93
N VAL A 77 3.78 -12.55 9.06
CA VAL A 77 3.33 -13.41 10.17
C VAL A 77 3.78 -12.83 11.53
N LYS A 78 5.04 -12.38 11.65
CA LYS A 78 5.54 -11.75 12.87
C LYS A 78 4.86 -10.41 13.14
N ALA A 79 4.73 -9.57 12.12
CA ALA A 79 4.10 -8.26 12.19
C ALA A 79 2.64 -8.37 12.65
N ARG A 80 1.87 -9.31 12.07
CA ARG A 80 0.49 -9.58 12.49
C ARG A 80 0.42 -10.03 13.95
N ASN A 81 1.32 -10.92 14.39
CA ASN A 81 1.32 -11.39 15.78
C ASN A 81 1.61 -10.25 16.75
N LEU A 82 2.58 -9.38 16.41
CA LEU A 82 2.88 -8.18 17.17
C LEU A 82 1.63 -7.28 17.30
N VAL A 83 0.99 -6.95 16.18
CA VAL A 83 -0.18 -6.05 16.14
C VAL A 83 -1.36 -6.61 16.94
N VAL A 84 -1.59 -7.91 16.92
CA VAL A 84 -2.75 -8.52 17.58
C VAL A 84 -2.52 -8.75 19.08
N HIS A 85 -1.29 -8.98 19.50
CA HIS A 85 -1.02 -9.47 20.87
C HIS A 85 -0.17 -8.53 21.72
N GLU A 86 0.60 -7.63 21.15
CA GLU A 86 1.63 -6.91 21.88
C GLU A 86 1.60 -5.39 21.70
N ALA A 87 1.73 -4.89 20.49
CA ALA A 87 1.90 -3.47 20.19
C ALA A 87 1.68 -3.15 18.70
N ASP A 88 1.59 -1.88 18.38
CA ASP A 88 1.63 -1.40 16.99
C ASP A 88 2.97 -1.69 16.31
N LEU A 89 2.94 -1.74 14.97
CA LEU A 89 4.15 -1.84 14.16
C LEU A 89 5.07 -0.64 14.39
N SER A 90 6.37 -0.91 14.42
CA SER A 90 7.40 0.13 14.54
C SER A 90 7.63 0.81 13.19
N LEU A 91 6.61 1.54 12.73
CA LEU A 91 6.62 2.21 11.44
C LEU A 91 7.38 3.52 11.52
N HIS A 92 8.12 3.83 10.45
CA HIS A 92 8.61 5.17 10.19
C HIS A 92 8.37 5.55 8.73
N SER A 93 8.42 6.85 8.46
CA SER A 93 8.25 7.35 7.11
C SER A 93 9.50 8.10 6.65
N LEU A 94 9.90 7.82 5.41
CA LEU A 94 10.89 8.58 4.71
C LEU A 94 10.14 9.59 3.82
N ALA A 95 10.41 10.87 4.00
CA ALA A 95 9.75 11.94 3.26
C ALA A 95 10.77 12.75 2.44
N TRP A 96 10.35 13.18 1.27
CA TRP A 96 11.10 14.08 0.39
C TRP A 96 10.20 15.20 -0.10
N VAL A 97 10.78 16.37 -0.31
CA VAL A 97 10.11 17.50 -0.91
C VAL A 97 10.84 17.93 -2.17
N GLU A 98 10.07 18.21 -3.22
CA GLU A 98 10.49 18.90 -4.42
C GLU A 98 9.64 20.16 -4.53
N HIS A 99 10.27 21.32 -4.66
CA HIS A 99 9.62 22.61 -4.74
C HIS A 99 10.10 23.37 -5.97
N ALA A 100 9.17 23.75 -6.83
CA ALA A 100 9.37 24.66 -7.96
C ALA A 100 8.75 26.01 -7.60
N ALA A 101 9.58 27.00 -7.27
CA ALA A 101 9.12 28.33 -6.95
C ALA A 101 8.73 29.12 -8.21
N LEU A 102 7.97 30.21 -8.04
CA LEU A 102 7.51 31.04 -9.18
C LEU A 102 8.66 31.73 -9.93
N ASP A 103 9.80 31.97 -9.30
CA ASP A 103 11.01 32.48 -9.92
C ASP A 103 11.80 31.42 -10.70
N HIS A 104 11.21 30.25 -10.95
CA HIS A 104 11.81 29.09 -11.59
C HIS A 104 12.93 28.39 -10.78
N SER A 105 13.21 28.85 -9.56
CA SER A 105 14.16 28.18 -8.66
C SER A 105 13.58 26.81 -8.23
N ARG A 106 14.47 25.82 -8.08
CA ARG A 106 14.11 24.49 -7.62
C ARG A 106 14.81 24.20 -6.30
N TYR A 107 14.02 23.76 -5.35
CA TYR A 107 14.47 23.35 -4.03
C TYR A 107 13.99 21.92 -3.75
N GLY A 108 14.71 21.21 -2.92
CA GLY A 108 14.29 19.89 -2.52
C GLY A 108 15.20 19.26 -1.50
N GLY A 109 14.77 18.17 -0.93
CA GLY A 109 15.55 17.41 0.03
C GLY A 109 14.72 16.42 0.83
N LYS A 110 15.45 15.61 1.60
CA LYS A 110 14.86 14.72 2.58
C LYS A 110 14.33 15.55 3.76
N LEU A 111 13.14 15.21 4.21
CA LEU A 111 12.57 15.75 5.44
C LEU A 111 12.72 14.72 6.56
N GLU A 112 13.28 15.16 7.67
CA GLU A 112 13.21 14.43 8.92
C GLU A 112 11.93 14.85 9.65
N ALA A 113 11.04 13.93 9.86
CA ALA A 113 9.77 14.17 10.54
C ALA A 113 9.36 12.95 11.35
N ALA A 114 8.57 13.21 12.39
CA ALA A 114 7.98 12.15 13.18
C ALA A 114 7.09 11.26 12.30
N PRO A 115 7.02 9.95 12.56
CA PRO A 115 6.18 9.03 11.79
C PRO A 115 4.70 9.46 11.74
N GLU A 116 4.23 10.15 12.77
CA GLU A 116 2.85 10.64 12.92
C GLU A 116 2.57 11.93 12.15
N SER A 117 3.61 12.58 11.57
CA SER A 117 3.42 13.83 10.82
C SER A 117 2.56 13.60 9.59
N SER A 118 1.49 14.38 9.45
CA SER A 118 0.67 14.39 8.24
C SER A 118 1.41 15.03 7.06
N ALA A 119 0.84 14.95 5.85
CA ALA A 119 1.41 15.66 4.71
C ALA A 119 1.40 17.18 4.91
N ASP A 120 0.39 17.70 5.58
CA ASP A 120 0.26 19.13 5.87
C ASP A 120 1.29 19.59 6.92
N ASP A 121 1.59 18.75 7.92
CA ASP A 121 2.68 19.00 8.87
C ASP A 121 4.04 19.02 8.18
N LEU A 122 4.29 18.06 7.28
CA LEU A 122 5.52 17.99 6.49
C LEU A 122 5.69 19.23 5.61
N LEU A 123 4.62 19.65 4.94
CA LEU A 123 4.61 20.85 4.11
C LEU A 123 4.85 22.09 4.96
N SER A 124 4.18 22.22 6.10
CA SER A 124 4.32 23.34 7.02
C SER A 124 5.74 23.43 7.57
N ALA A 125 6.30 22.32 8.03
CA ALA A 125 7.68 22.25 8.52
C ALA A 125 8.69 22.64 7.44
N TYR A 126 8.47 22.23 6.18
CA TYR A 126 9.30 22.62 5.06
C TYR A 126 9.23 24.13 4.80
N LEU A 127 8.04 24.70 4.75
CA LEU A 127 7.81 26.12 4.42
C LEU A 127 8.29 27.07 5.53
N LEU A 128 8.19 26.67 6.81
CA LEU A 128 8.67 27.47 7.94
C LEU A 128 10.16 27.80 7.82
N ASN A 129 10.96 26.91 7.25
CA ASN A 129 12.39 27.07 7.06
C ASN A 129 12.77 27.79 5.75
N LYS A 130 11.79 28.35 5.01
CA LYS A 130 12.03 29.03 3.74
C LYS A 130 11.75 30.52 3.87
N PRO A 131 12.54 31.40 3.19
CA PRO A 131 12.22 32.81 3.06
C PRO A 131 10.83 33.01 2.46
N GLU A 132 10.16 34.09 2.85
CA GLU A 132 8.81 34.37 2.37
C GLU A 132 8.74 34.54 0.85
N SER A 133 9.77 35.10 0.25
CA SER A 133 9.89 35.32 -1.20
C SER A 133 9.78 34.00 -2.03
N ILE A 134 10.13 32.88 -1.44
CA ILE A 134 10.10 31.57 -2.12
C ILE A 134 8.99 30.64 -1.63
N ARG A 135 8.11 31.12 -0.71
CA ARG A 135 6.96 30.34 -0.21
C ARG A 135 5.80 30.33 -1.20
N SER A 136 6.09 30.34 -2.50
CA SER A 136 5.10 30.31 -3.59
C SER A 136 5.51 29.28 -4.63
N GLY A 137 4.60 28.87 -5.50
CA GLY A 137 4.86 27.90 -6.54
C GLY A 137 4.25 26.52 -6.23
N VAL A 138 4.88 25.46 -6.71
CA VAL A 138 4.37 24.09 -6.60
C VAL A 138 5.29 23.24 -5.74
N VAL A 139 4.73 22.66 -4.68
CA VAL A 139 5.47 21.75 -3.78
C VAL A 139 4.93 20.34 -3.95
N LYS A 140 5.83 19.40 -4.20
CA LYS A 140 5.54 17.96 -4.24
C LYS A 140 6.14 17.30 -3.00
N VAL A 141 5.31 16.71 -2.18
CA VAL A 141 5.72 15.90 -1.02
C VAL A 141 5.61 14.43 -1.40
N SER A 142 6.71 13.72 -1.30
CA SER A 142 6.79 12.27 -1.52
C SER A 142 7.06 11.56 -0.21
N ARG A 143 6.46 10.40 0.01
CA ARG A 143 6.59 9.61 1.23
C ARG A 143 6.80 8.14 0.92
N LYS A 144 7.54 7.43 1.79
CA LYS A 144 7.59 5.96 1.88
C LYS A 144 7.33 5.52 3.31
N TRP A 145 6.48 4.53 3.47
CA TRP A 145 6.27 3.85 4.75
C TRP A 145 7.11 2.59 4.82
N VAL A 146 7.88 2.47 5.89
CA VAL A 146 8.74 1.31 6.14
C VAL A 146 8.60 0.85 7.59
N ASP A 147 8.84 -0.43 7.82
CA ASP A 147 8.96 -0.99 9.17
C ASP A 147 10.44 -1.08 9.56
N ASN A 148 10.78 -0.84 10.84
CA ASN A 148 12.17 -0.87 11.31
C ASN A 148 12.85 -2.23 11.09
N SER A 149 12.10 -3.32 11.10
CA SER A 149 12.62 -4.66 10.81
C SER A 149 12.69 -4.98 9.32
N LEU A 150 12.15 -4.09 8.44
CA LEU A 150 12.12 -4.23 6.99
C LEU A 150 12.41 -2.88 6.28
N PRO A 151 13.56 -2.24 6.58
CA PRO A 151 13.84 -0.85 6.17
C PRO A 151 14.05 -0.68 4.66
N ASP A 152 14.31 -1.75 3.94
CA ASP A 152 14.56 -1.77 2.49
C ASP A 152 13.28 -1.88 1.65
N LYS A 153 12.12 -2.11 2.30
CA LYS A 153 10.86 -2.34 1.62
C LYS A 153 9.79 -1.31 2.00
N GLU A 154 9.10 -0.84 0.98
CA GLU A 154 7.92 -0.01 1.14
C GLU A 154 6.70 -0.90 1.47
N LEU A 155 5.87 -0.49 2.43
CA LEU A 155 4.83 -1.36 2.99
C LEU A 155 3.70 -1.69 2.00
N LEU A 156 3.35 -0.78 1.07
CA LEU A 156 2.37 -1.11 0.04
C LEU A 156 2.92 -2.09 -1.01
N GLU A 157 4.24 -2.06 -1.28
CA GLU A 157 4.91 -3.07 -2.08
C GLU A 157 4.82 -4.44 -1.40
N VAL A 158 5.05 -4.45 -0.07
CA VAL A 158 4.91 -5.67 0.74
C VAL A 158 3.47 -6.19 0.71
N ALA A 159 2.48 -5.30 0.90
CA ALA A 159 1.06 -5.69 0.83
C ALA A 159 0.69 -6.30 -0.53
N SER A 160 1.15 -5.68 -1.63
CA SER A 160 0.95 -6.19 -3.00
C SER A 160 1.54 -7.58 -3.18
N HIS A 161 2.78 -7.81 -2.71
CA HIS A 161 3.42 -9.11 -2.76
C HIS A 161 2.65 -10.18 -1.98
N LEU A 162 2.27 -9.86 -0.74
CA LEU A 162 1.52 -10.78 0.13
C LEU A 162 0.15 -11.11 -0.43
N TYR A 163 -0.56 -10.11 -0.95
CA TYR A 163 -1.86 -10.31 -1.59
C TYR A 163 -1.77 -11.26 -2.80
N ARG A 164 -0.76 -11.09 -3.66
CA ARG A 164 -0.53 -12.02 -4.78
C ARG A 164 -0.32 -13.45 -4.32
N ARG A 165 0.47 -13.67 -3.25
CA ARG A 165 0.68 -14.99 -2.67
C ARG A 165 -0.61 -15.61 -2.16
N LEU A 166 -1.45 -14.77 -1.52
CA LEU A 166 -2.74 -15.18 -1.00
C LEU A 166 -3.73 -15.53 -2.11
N ALA A 167 -3.79 -14.72 -3.18
CA ALA A 167 -4.65 -14.95 -4.33
C ALA A 167 -4.32 -16.29 -5.03
N VAL A 168 -3.03 -16.61 -5.17
CA VAL A 168 -2.58 -17.91 -5.71
C VAL A 168 -3.06 -19.08 -4.83
N LEU A 169 -2.99 -18.93 -3.50
CA LEU A 169 -3.48 -19.96 -2.57
C LEU A 169 -5.00 -20.14 -2.71
N VAL A 170 -5.77 -19.05 -2.70
CA VAL A 170 -7.23 -19.11 -2.84
C VAL A 170 -7.61 -19.73 -4.17
N ALA A 171 -6.98 -19.35 -5.28
CA ALA A 171 -7.22 -19.91 -6.61
C ALA A 171 -6.95 -21.44 -6.65
N ALA A 172 -5.82 -21.88 -6.07
CA ALA A 172 -5.46 -23.29 -6.03
C ALA A 172 -6.46 -24.17 -5.24
N PHE A 173 -7.13 -23.59 -4.23
CA PHE A 173 -8.19 -24.27 -3.48
C PHE A 173 -9.53 -24.34 -4.21
N HIS A 174 -9.67 -23.65 -5.33
CA HIS A 174 -10.90 -23.57 -6.13
C HIS A 174 -10.72 -24.12 -7.55
N SER A 175 -9.78 -25.05 -7.73
CA SER A 175 -9.43 -25.60 -9.05
C SER A 175 -10.60 -26.13 -9.90
N ASP A 176 -11.74 -26.42 -9.26
CA ASP A 176 -12.95 -26.89 -9.95
C ASP A 176 -13.94 -25.77 -10.31
N ASP A 177 -13.69 -24.53 -9.88
CA ASP A 177 -14.58 -23.38 -10.11
C ASP A 177 -13.89 -22.35 -11.02
N GLU A 178 -13.68 -22.72 -12.29
CA GLU A 178 -12.95 -21.90 -13.30
C GLU A 178 -13.50 -20.46 -13.43
N LEU A 179 -14.77 -20.24 -13.15
CA LEU A 179 -15.44 -18.94 -13.33
C LEU A 179 -15.11 -17.92 -12.25
N LEU A 180 -14.78 -18.34 -11.02
CA LEU A 180 -14.52 -17.41 -9.90
C LEU A 180 -13.04 -17.09 -9.71
N CYS A 181 -12.14 -17.95 -10.15
CA CYS A 181 -10.69 -17.80 -9.94
C CYS A 181 -9.96 -17.16 -11.12
N SER A 182 -10.55 -17.15 -12.31
CA SER A 182 -9.97 -16.47 -13.48
C SER A 182 -9.79 -14.96 -13.25
N ASP A 183 -10.61 -14.36 -12.39
CA ASP A 183 -10.57 -12.93 -12.06
C ASP A 183 -9.59 -12.58 -10.95
N LEU A 184 -9.17 -13.55 -10.14
CA LEU A 184 -8.22 -13.37 -9.04
C LEU A 184 -6.75 -13.51 -9.45
N GLY A 185 -6.49 -14.07 -10.64
CA GLY A 185 -5.15 -14.50 -11.06
C GLY A 185 -4.21 -13.38 -11.50
N LEU A 186 -4.68 -12.16 -11.75
CA LEU A 186 -3.83 -11.09 -12.25
C LEU A 186 -4.12 -9.78 -11.52
N PRO A 187 -3.09 -9.15 -10.93
CA PRO A 187 -3.20 -7.82 -10.35
C PRO A 187 -3.47 -6.71 -11.40
N GLU A 188 -3.56 -7.09 -12.67
CA GLU A 188 -3.81 -6.19 -13.80
C GLU A 188 -5.29 -6.11 -14.21
N ARG A 189 -6.15 -6.99 -13.69
CA ARG A 189 -7.56 -6.88 -14.02
C ARG A 189 -8.19 -5.72 -13.25
N ASP A 190 -8.80 -4.85 -14.02
CA ASP A 190 -9.59 -3.74 -13.55
C ASP A 190 -10.50 -4.17 -12.39
N CYS A 191 -10.29 -3.62 -11.20
CA CYS A 191 -11.26 -3.65 -10.12
C CYS A 191 -12.59 -2.96 -10.55
N ASN A 192 -12.74 -2.70 -11.83
CA ASN A 192 -13.80 -1.96 -12.49
C ASN A 192 -15.01 -2.83 -12.87
N GLN A 193 -15.03 -4.13 -12.62
CA GLN A 193 -16.20 -4.95 -13.01
C GLN A 193 -17.44 -4.64 -12.16
N ASN A 194 -17.31 -3.92 -11.07
CA ASN A 194 -18.47 -3.37 -10.39
C ASN A 194 -18.69 -1.92 -10.84
N ARG A 195 -19.34 -1.74 -11.97
CA ARG A 195 -19.59 -0.45 -12.65
C ARG A 195 -20.31 0.62 -11.80
N ASN A 196 -20.73 0.29 -10.58
CA ASN A 196 -21.41 1.18 -9.66
C ASN A 196 -20.61 1.50 -8.40
N SER A 197 -19.36 1.04 -8.24
CA SER A 197 -18.55 1.39 -7.08
C SER A 197 -17.58 2.52 -7.44
N SER A 198 -17.60 3.58 -6.65
CA SER A 198 -16.60 4.66 -6.64
C SER A 198 -15.20 4.20 -6.18
N ARG A 199 -14.91 2.90 -6.24
CA ARG A 199 -13.61 2.34 -5.85
C ARG A 199 -12.55 2.73 -6.88
N PRO A 200 -11.38 3.22 -6.43
CA PRO A 200 -10.29 3.56 -7.34
C PRO A 200 -9.84 2.31 -8.11
N LYS A 201 -9.45 2.51 -9.36
CA LYS A 201 -8.89 1.44 -10.19
C LYS A 201 -7.75 0.75 -9.45
N CYS A 202 -7.76 -0.57 -9.42
CA CYS A 202 -6.68 -1.36 -8.86
C CYS A 202 -5.41 -1.10 -9.67
N MET A 203 -4.50 -0.32 -9.13
CA MET A 203 -3.21 -0.07 -9.75
C MET A 203 -2.22 -1.11 -9.27
N VAL A 204 -1.58 -1.80 -10.21
CA VAL A 204 -0.42 -2.62 -9.90
C VAL A 204 0.66 -1.71 -9.32
N TRP A 205 0.90 -1.82 -8.03
CA TRP A 205 1.99 -1.12 -7.40
C TRP A 205 3.31 -1.78 -7.81
N THR A 206 4.06 -1.13 -8.72
CA THR A 206 5.34 -1.64 -9.22
C THR A 206 6.52 -1.27 -8.31
N GLY A 207 6.27 -0.55 -7.22
CA GLY A 207 7.30 -0.20 -6.22
C GLY A 207 8.34 0.83 -6.68
N GLN A 208 8.28 1.32 -7.91
CA GLN A 208 9.36 2.11 -8.51
C GLN A 208 9.26 3.63 -8.27
N ALA A 209 8.09 4.16 -7.93
CA ALA A 209 7.97 5.60 -7.66
C ALA A 209 7.35 5.86 -6.28
N PRO A 210 7.88 6.80 -5.50
CA PRO A 210 7.26 7.21 -4.25
C PRO A 210 5.88 7.81 -4.52
N ILE A 211 4.90 7.50 -3.68
CA ILE A 211 3.61 8.17 -3.72
C ILE A 211 3.82 9.64 -3.36
N SER A 212 3.29 10.54 -4.17
CA SER A 212 3.49 11.96 -3.98
C SER A 212 2.17 12.73 -3.98
N ARG A 213 2.14 13.80 -3.20
CA ARG A 213 1.07 14.80 -3.15
C ARG A 213 1.64 16.12 -3.63
N THR A 214 0.97 16.74 -4.59
CA THR A 214 1.36 18.06 -5.10
C THR A 214 0.41 19.12 -4.55
N VAL A 215 0.97 20.21 -4.06
CA VAL A 215 0.25 21.36 -3.52
C VAL A 215 0.67 22.60 -4.31
N ASP A 216 -0.29 23.33 -4.86
CA ASP A 216 -0.08 24.63 -5.49
C ASP A 216 -0.22 25.74 -4.42
N LEU A 217 0.85 26.45 -4.17
CA LEU A 217 0.92 27.52 -3.18
C LEU A 217 0.53 28.88 -3.77
N SER A 218 0.34 29.00 -5.08
CA SER A 218 -0.01 30.26 -5.74
C SER A 218 -1.45 30.70 -5.45
N THR A 219 -2.31 29.81 -4.99
CA THR A 219 -3.75 30.06 -4.74
C THR A 219 -4.04 30.28 -3.25
N ARG A 220 -3.36 31.25 -2.60
CA ARG A 220 -3.43 31.50 -1.15
C ARG A 220 -4.80 31.89 -0.57
N HIS A 221 -5.89 31.96 -1.36
CA HIS A 221 -7.23 32.33 -0.87
C HIS A 221 -8.26 31.18 -0.91
N ALA A 222 -7.88 29.98 -1.35
CA ALA A 222 -8.74 28.80 -1.25
C ALA A 222 -8.01 27.69 -0.48
N PRO A 223 -8.73 26.86 0.31
CA PRO A 223 -8.11 25.69 0.90
C PRO A 223 -7.44 24.86 -0.20
N PRO A 224 -6.23 24.32 0.02
CA PRO A 224 -5.46 23.65 -1.03
C PRO A 224 -6.31 22.54 -1.66
N ARG A 225 -6.64 22.66 -2.96
CA ARG A 225 -7.26 21.56 -3.71
C ARG A 225 -6.25 20.46 -3.86
N LEU A 226 -6.47 19.40 -3.13
CA LEU A 226 -5.66 18.20 -3.14
C LEU A 226 -5.89 17.40 -4.41
N THR A 227 -4.89 17.40 -5.28
CA THR A 227 -4.85 16.45 -6.40
C THR A 227 -3.82 15.38 -6.08
N ILE A 228 -4.27 14.16 -5.76
CA ILE A 228 -3.39 12.99 -5.65
C ILE A 228 -3.07 12.55 -7.07
N ARG A 229 -1.84 12.78 -7.52
CA ARG A 229 -1.32 12.17 -8.74
C ARG A 229 -0.51 10.94 -8.36
N LEU A 230 -1.01 9.79 -8.71
CA LEU A 230 -0.23 8.55 -8.72
C LEU A 230 0.73 8.67 -9.91
N GLY A 231 2.03 8.73 -9.61
CA GLY A 231 3.04 9.01 -10.63
C GLY A 231 3.21 7.83 -11.60
N HIS A 232 2.71 8.00 -12.81
CA HIS A 232 3.19 7.27 -13.98
C HIS A 232 4.22 8.16 -14.68
N GLU A 233 5.49 8.07 -14.35
CA GLU A 233 6.54 8.55 -15.24
C GLU A 233 6.77 7.50 -16.32
N ARG A 234 6.40 7.83 -17.56
CA ARG A 234 6.93 7.13 -18.74
C ARG A 234 8.45 7.34 -18.79
N PRO A 235 9.25 6.32 -19.07
CA PRO A 235 10.66 6.52 -19.30
C PRO A 235 10.86 7.51 -20.45
N ARG A 236 11.57 8.59 -20.22
CA ARG A 236 12.03 9.48 -21.28
C ARG A 236 13.08 8.70 -22.07
N ASN A 237 12.73 8.33 -23.31
CA ASN A 237 13.71 7.97 -24.30
C ASN A 237 14.60 9.19 -24.51
N SER A 238 15.85 9.10 -24.09
CA SER A 238 16.91 10.03 -24.50
C SER A 238 17.49 9.56 -25.82
N PRO A 239 17.81 10.44 -26.73
CA PRO A 239 18.35 10.13 -28.07
C PRO A 239 19.73 9.49 -28.02
#